data_253337f08100295ffa6d48feec838b70
#
_entry.id   253337f08100295ffa6d48feec838b70
#
_cell.length_a   1.000
_cell.length_b   1.000
_cell.length_c   1.000
_cell.angle_alpha   90.00
_cell.angle_beta   90.00
_cell.angle_gamma   90.00
#
_symmetry.space_group_name_H-M   'P 1'
#
loop_
_entity.id
_entity.type
_entity.pdbx_description
1 polymer ?
#
loop_
_entity_poly.entity_id
_entity_poly.type
_entity_poly.pdbx_seq_one_letter_code
_entity_poly.pdbx_strand_id
1 'polypeptide(L)'
;MMVNLDNGFPFKADPVEVTQEMCDLNGHMNVLYYNQILSFGIDKFYSVEMGFTDKYFEIGFSTFTLEDNYRYIKECLLGEKLVPRYRLYNVNKKLLHVVAVLENEAGDICAFYETILGHIDMNSRKTSEMEEDFLSNLISLMQESSNIKIDMDLRLKIKDLT
;
A
#
# COMPACT_ATOMS: atom_id res chain seq x y z
N MET A 1 -12.15 -17.61 -9.07
CA MET A 1 -12.36 -17.65 -7.60
C MET A 1 -12.17 -16.22 -7.10
N MET A 2 -13.21 -15.61 -6.56
CA MET A 2 -13.05 -14.28 -5.97
C MET A 2 -12.12 -14.40 -4.77
N VAL A 3 -11.01 -13.66 -4.80
CA VAL A 3 -10.17 -13.52 -3.60
C VAL A 3 -11.05 -12.88 -2.54
N ASN A 4 -11.15 -13.51 -1.37
CA ASN A 4 -11.76 -12.85 -0.25
C ASN A 4 -10.85 -11.68 0.13
N LEU A 5 -11.26 -10.47 -0.25
CA LEU A 5 -10.48 -9.26 -0.05
C LEU A 5 -10.17 -9.01 1.44
N ASP A 6 -11.07 -9.39 2.34
CA ASP A 6 -10.85 -9.23 3.78
C ASP A 6 -9.66 -10.05 4.29
N ASN A 7 -9.45 -11.23 3.71
CA ASN A 7 -8.31 -12.09 4.07
C ASN A 7 -7.05 -11.74 3.26
N GLY A 8 -7.21 -11.42 1.97
CA GLY A 8 -6.09 -11.14 1.07
C GLY A 8 -5.46 -9.76 1.28
N PHE A 9 -6.28 -8.78 1.69
CA PHE A 9 -5.90 -7.40 1.99
C PHE A 9 -6.52 -6.99 3.34
N PRO A 10 -5.90 -7.42 4.44
CA PRO A 10 -6.52 -7.34 5.77
C PRO A 10 -6.68 -5.93 6.29
N PHE A 11 -5.85 -4.98 5.87
CA PHE A 11 -6.00 -3.60 6.27
C PHE A 11 -6.93 -2.84 5.32
N LYS A 12 -8.02 -2.32 5.88
CA LYS A 12 -9.04 -1.54 5.19
C LYS A 12 -8.97 -0.09 5.63
N ALA A 13 -8.64 0.82 4.70
CA ALA A 13 -8.63 2.24 4.97
C ALA A 13 -10.05 2.84 4.95
N ASP A 14 -10.17 4.10 5.37
CA ASP A 14 -11.45 4.83 5.36
C ASP A 14 -11.96 4.98 3.92
N PRO A 15 -13.29 4.86 3.69
CA PRO A 15 -13.87 5.07 2.38
C PRO A 15 -13.68 6.50 1.86
N VAL A 16 -13.51 6.64 0.56
CA VAL A 16 -13.43 7.93 -0.14
C VAL A 16 -14.55 8.00 -1.18
N GLU A 17 -15.36 9.05 -1.15
CA GLU A 17 -16.36 9.30 -2.18
C GLU A 17 -15.76 10.07 -3.35
N VAL A 18 -16.06 9.64 -4.59
CA VAL A 18 -15.65 10.34 -5.81
C VAL A 18 -16.46 11.61 -5.96
N THR A 19 -15.82 12.76 -5.80
CA THR A 19 -16.44 14.08 -5.95
C THR A 19 -16.35 14.62 -7.37
N GLN A 20 -17.12 15.66 -7.68
CA GLN A 20 -17.08 16.33 -8.98
C GLN A 20 -15.68 16.87 -9.31
N GLU A 21 -14.95 17.37 -8.32
CA GLU A 21 -13.59 17.87 -8.47
C GLU A 21 -12.61 16.78 -8.92
N MET A 22 -12.86 15.54 -8.53
CA MET A 22 -12.03 14.39 -8.90
C MET A 22 -12.26 13.93 -10.35
N CYS A 23 -13.38 14.32 -10.96
CA CYS A 23 -13.74 13.90 -12.31
C CYS A 23 -13.19 14.86 -13.37
N ASP A 24 -12.74 14.29 -14.49
CA ASP A 24 -12.26 15.02 -15.65
C ASP A 24 -13.31 15.05 -16.78
N LEU A 25 -12.91 15.58 -17.93
CA LEU A 25 -13.79 15.69 -19.11
C LEU A 25 -14.25 14.34 -19.68
N ASN A 26 -13.61 13.23 -19.28
CA ASN A 26 -14.04 11.89 -19.68
C ASN A 26 -15.26 11.39 -18.86
N GLY A 27 -15.68 12.15 -17.83
CA GLY A 27 -16.82 11.81 -16.99
C GLY A 27 -16.52 10.78 -15.91
N HIS A 28 -15.24 10.51 -15.62
CA HIS A 28 -14.80 9.59 -14.59
C HIS A 28 -13.66 10.20 -13.76
N MET A 29 -13.33 9.54 -12.66
CA MET A 29 -12.25 9.99 -11.77
C MET A 29 -10.91 10.05 -12.53
N ASN A 30 -10.25 11.21 -12.47
CA ASN A 30 -8.94 11.42 -13.07
C ASN A 30 -7.88 10.56 -12.39
N VAL A 31 -6.91 10.11 -13.18
CA VAL A 31 -5.81 9.23 -12.75
C VAL A 31 -5.04 9.74 -11.53
N LEU A 32 -4.91 11.03 -11.36
CA LEU A 32 -4.22 11.64 -10.21
C LEU A 32 -4.87 11.27 -8.87
N TYR A 33 -6.18 11.09 -8.85
CA TYR A 33 -6.91 10.76 -7.61
C TYR A 33 -6.77 9.30 -7.22
N TYR A 34 -6.57 8.39 -8.15
CA TYR A 34 -6.18 7.00 -7.81
C TYR A 34 -4.87 6.98 -7.03
N ASN A 35 -3.87 7.72 -7.54
CA ASN A 35 -2.60 7.86 -6.85
C ASN A 35 -2.78 8.49 -5.46
N GLN A 36 -3.52 9.60 -5.37
CA GLN A 36 -3.75 10.31 -4.13
C GLN A 36 -4.47 9.43 -3.09
N ILE A 37 -5.55 8.74 -3.47
CA ILE A 37 -6.33 7.88 -2.59
C ILE A 37 -5.47 6.72 -2.08
N LEU A 38 -4.73 6.06 -2.96
CA LEU A 38 -3.91 4.90 -2.61
C LEU A 38 -2.65 5.27 -1.83
N SER A 39 -2.01 6.40 -2.16
CA SER A 39 -0.80 6.86 -1.47
C SER A 39 -1.10 7.49 -0.10
N PHE A 40 -2.25 8.12 0.09
CA PHE A 40 -2.63 8.69 1.40
C PHE A 40 -3.39 7.69 2.27
N GLY A 41 -4.16 6.80 1.66
CA GLY A 41 -4.88 5.76 2.40
C GLY A 41 -3.97 4.79 3.15
N ILE A 42 -2.70 4.70 2.77
CA ILE A 42 -1.70 3.86 3.44
C ILE A 42 -1.31 4.38 4.83
N ASP A 43 -1.54 5.64 5.17
CA ASP A 43 -1.00 6.29 6.37
C ASP A 43 -1.24 5.53 7.66
N LYS A 44 -2.48 5.09 7.92
CA LYS A 44 -2.79 4.31 9.12
C LYS A 44 -2.13 2.94 9.11
N PHE A 45 -2.09 2.28 7.97
CA PHE A 45 -1.41 1.01 7.81
C PHE A 45 0.09 1.17 8.06
N TYR A 46 0.68 2.21 7.51
CA TYR A 46 2.09 2.56 7.66
C TYR A 46 2.46 2.87 9.11
N SER A 47 1.70 3.74 9.77
CA SER A 47 2.03 4.20 11.11
C SER A 47 1.61 3.22 12.21
N VAL A 48 0.42 2.62 12.12
CA VAL A 48 -0.13 1.76 13.17
C VAL A 48 0.31 0.31 12.99
N GLU A 49 0.10 -0.26 11.80
CA GLU A 49 0.35 -1.69 11.60
C GLU A 49 1.83 -1.99 11.33
N MET A 50 2.48 -1.19 10.49
CA MET A 50 3.90 -1.38 10.18
C MET A 50 4.85 -0.73 11.20
N GLY A 51 4.35 0.15 12.06
CA GLY A 51 5.12 0.71 13.17
C GLY A 51 5.97 1.94 12.85
N PHE A 52 5.80 2.55 11.69
CA PHE A 52 6.47 3.80 11.32
C PHE A 52 5.79 5.01 11.99
N THR A 53 5.87 5.04 13.32
CA THR A 53 5.29 6.08 14.18
C THR A 53 6.13 7.35 14.20
N ASP A 54 5.57 8.43 14.74
CA ASP A 54 6.32 9.68 14.96
C ASP A 54 7.60 9.45 15.77
N LYS A 55 7.55 8.56 16.78
CA LYS A 55 8.74 8.19 17.56
C LYS A 55 9.82 7.52 16.71
N TYR A 56 9.41 6.74 15.72
CA TYR A 56 10.36 6.11 14.80
C TYR A 56 11.08 7.17 13.93
N PHE A 57 10.36 8.20 13.52
CA PHE A 57 10.97 9.33 12.82
C PHE A 57 11.87 10.17 13.74
N GLU A 58 11.49 10.39 14.99
CA GLU A 58 12.28 11.12 15.96
C GLU A 58 13.64 10.49 16.24
N ILE A 59 13.75 9.15 16.20
CA ILE A 59 15.02 8.43 16.34
C ILE A 59 15.85 8.40 15.05
N GLY A 60 15.37 9.02 13.96
CA GLY A 60 16.12 9.28 12.75
C GLY A 60 15.92 8.29 11.62
N PHE A 61 14.83 7.51 11.62
CA PHE A 61 14.50 6.58 10.55
C PHE A 61 13.19 6.93 9.85
N SER A 62 13.11 6.60 8.57
CA SER A 62 11.92 6.81 7.73
C SER A 62 11.90 5.81 6.59
N THR A 63 10.97 6.01 5.65
CA THR A 63 11.01 5.34 4.36
C THR A 63 10.92 6.33 3.21
N PHE A 64 11.59 6.02 2.10
CA PHE A 64 11.37 6.70 0.83
C PHE A 64 10.72 5.74 -0.14
N THR A 65 9.76 6.21 -0.91
CA THR A 65 9.22 5.47 -2.05
C THR A 65 10.32 5.37 -3.11
N LEU A 66 10.64 4.15 -3.50
CA LEU A 66 11.66 3.86 -4.51
C LEU A 66 11.02 3.52 -5.85
N GLU A 67 9.88 2.87 -5.84
CA GLU A 67 9.20 2.42 -7.05
C GLU A 67 7.70 2.27 -6.79
N ASP A 68 6.88 2.73 -7.72
CA ASP A 68 5.43 2.57 -7.70
C ASP A 68 4.95 1.95 -9.01
N ASN A 69 3.94 1.10 -8.92
CA ASN A 69 3.22 0.58 -10.08
C ASN A 69 1.71 0.68 -9.85
N TYR A 70 1.02 1.36 -10.75
CA TYR A 70 -0.44 1.47 -10.76
C TYR A 70 -1.00 0.77 -11.99
N ARG A 71 -2.08 0.05 -11.81
CA ARG A 71 -2.88 -0.51 -12.90
C ARG A 71 -4.34 -0.19 -12.69
N TYR A 72 -4.95 0.42 -13.69
CA TYR A 72 -6.34 0.84 -13.68
C TYR A 72 -7.17 -0.23 -14.37
N ILE A 73 -8.12 -0.81 -13.64
CA ILE A 73 -8.90 -1.98 -14.07
C ILE A 73 -10.31 -1.56 -14.46
N LYS A 74 -10.90 -0.69 -13.67
CA LYS A 74 -12.26 -0.19 -13.87
C LYS A 74 -12.31 1.30 -13.54
N GLU A 75 -13.05 2.06 -14.36
CA GLU A 75 -13.31 3.47 -14.06
C GLU A 75 -14.11 3.64 -12.77
N CYS A 76 -13.89 4.74 -12.09
CA CYS A 76 -14.66 5.16 -10.92
C CYS A 76 -15.47 6.40 -11.29
N LEU A 77 -16.78 6.35 -11.03
CA LEU A 77 -17.72 7.39 -11.43
C LEU A 77 -18.07 8.30 -10.25
N LEU A 78 -18.57 9.50 -10.56
CA LEU A 78 -19.05 10.46 -9.58
C LEU A 78 -20.03 9.82 -8.59
N GLY A 79 -19.78 10.03 -7.30
CA GLY A 79 -20.62 9.53 -6.21
C GLY A 79 -20.30 8.10 -5.76
N GLU A 80 -19.47 7.35 -6.47
CA GLU A 80 -19.03 6.04 -5.98
C GLU A 80 -18.17 6.19 -4.73
N LYS A 81 -18.35 5.26 -3.78
CA LYS A 81 -17.48 5.15 -2.62
C LYS A 81 -16.43 4.08 -2.86
N LEU A 82 -15.19 4.46 -2.65
CA LEU A 82 -14.02 3.64 -2.90
C LEU A 82 -13.33 3.33 -1.58
N VAL A 83 -12.88 2.09 -1.43
CA VAL A 83 -12.18 1.64 -0.24
C VAL A 83 -10.79 1.13 -0.62
N PRO A 84 -9.73 1.82 -0.21
CA PRO A 84 -8.38 1.30 -0.34
C PRO A 84 -8.14 0.18 0.66
N ARG A 85 -7.49 -0.89 0.21
CA ARG A 85 -7.08 -2.02 1.06
C ARG A 85 -5.63 -2.35 0.83
N TYR A 86 -4.91 -2.70 1.90
CA TYR A 86 -3.46 -2.88 1.88
C TYR A 86 -3.03 -4.20 2.48
N ARG A 87 -1.85 -4.64 2.04
CA ARG A 87 -1.14 -5.78 2.57
C ARG A 87 0.37 -5.55 2.48
N LEU A 88 1.10 -5.88 3.55
CA LEU A 88 2.54 -6.05 3.46
C LEU A 88 2.81 -7.39 2.79
N TYR A 89 3.25 -7.36 1.54
CA TYR A 89 3.43 -8.54 0.71
C TYR A 89 4.78 -9.21 0.92
N ASN A 90 5.84 -8.40 1.01
CA ASN A 90 7.18 -8.90 1.25
C ASN A 90 8.02 -7.85 1.98
N VAL A 91 9.03 -8.29 2.72
CA VAL A 91 9.95 -7.43 3.45
C VAL A 91 11.32 -8.09 3.55
N ASN A 92 12.37 -7.31 3.45
CA ASN A 92 13.73 -7.70 3.76
C ASN A 92 14.38 -6.67 4.70
N LYS A 93 15.66 -6.78 4.98
CA LYS A 93 16.36 -5.90 5.94
C LYS A 93 16.26 -4.40 5.62
N LYS A 94 16.03 -4.03 4.36
CA LYS A 94 16.06 -2.63 3.89
C LYS A 94 14.83 -2.20 3.10
N LEU A 95 14.04 -3.13 2.61
CA LEU A 95 12.96 -2.87 1.67
C LEU A 95 11.64 -3.48 2.13
N LEU A 96 10.55 -2.75 1.84
CA LEU A 96 9.19 -3.23 2.03
C LEU A 96 8.47 -3.22 0.67
N HIS A 97 7.75 -4.29 0.37
CA HIS A 97 6.84 -4.37 -0.77
C HIS A 97 5.41 -4.40 -0.25
N VAL A 98 4.70 -3.30 -0.44
CA VAL A 98 3.29 -3.17 -0.09
C VAL A 98 2.46 -3.29 -1.36
N VAL A 99 1.37 -4.03 -1.27
CA VAL A 99 0.38 -4.15 -2.34
C VAL A 99 -0.97 -3.66 -1.86
N ALA A 100 -1.72 -3.07 -2.76
CA ALA A 100 -3.04 -2.53 -2.45
C ALA A 100 -4.02 -2.72 -3.60
N VAL A 101 -5.29 -2.70 -3.26
CA VAL A 101 -6.41 -2.64 -4.20
C VAL A 101 -7.32 -1.49 -3.84
N LEU A 102 -7.98 -0.93 -4.85
CA LEU A 102 -9.07 0.02 -4.70
C LEU A 102 -10.37 -0.68 -5.07
N GLU A 103 -11.26 -0.84 -4.08
CA GLU A 103 -12.54 -1.53 -4.21
C GLU A 103 -13.68 -0.52 -4.25
N ASN A 104 -14.69 -0.70 -5.11
CA ASN A 104 -15.92 0.09 -5.09
C ASN A 104 -17.04 -0.57 -4.27
N GLU A 105 -18.18 0.10 -4.10
CA GLU A 105 -19.33 -0.40 -3.34
C GLU A 105 -19.94 -1.70 -3.91
N ALA A 106 -19.75 -1.95 -5.20
CA ALA A 106 -20.22 -3.19 -5.84
C ALA A 106 -19.29 -4.38 -5.59
N GLY A 107 -18.15 -4.17 -4.92
CA GLY A 107 -17.15 -5.19 -4.67
C GLY A 107 -16.19 -5.41 -5.86
N ASP A 108 -16.20 -4.51 -6.84
CA ASP A 108 -15.28 -4.59 -7.97
C ASP A 108 -13.95 -3.93 -7.64
N ILE A 109 -12.86 -4.53 -8.10
CA ILE A 109 -11.54 -3.92 -8.02
C ILE A 109 -11.40 -2.90 -9.16
N CYS A 110 -11.16 -1.64 -8.79
CA CYS A 110 -10.98 -0.54 -9.73
C CYS A 110 -9.51 -0.30 -10.08
N ALA A 111 -8.60 -0.57 -9.15
CA ALA A 111 -7.17 -0.42 -9.40
C ALA A 111 -6.34 -1.38 -8.54
N PHE A 112 -5.17 -1.71 -9.05
CA PHE A 112 -4.07 -2.33 -8.31
C PHE A 112 -2.96 -1.31 -8.09
N TYR A 113 -2.31 -1.42 -6.93
CA TYR A 113 -1.17 -0.61 -6.57
C TYR A 113 -0.10 -1.46 -5.91
N GLU A 114 1.13 -1.24 -6.30
CA GLU A 114 2.32 -1.82 -5.68
C GLU A 114 3.30 -0.69 -5.38
N THR A 115 3.92 -0.73 -4.23
CA THR A 115 5.00 0.21 -3.87
C THR A 115 6.16 -0.51 -3.21
N ILE A 116 7.37 -0.11 -3.57
CA ILE A 116 8.59 -0.49 -2.87
C ILE A 116 9.05 0.70 -2.05
N LEU A 117 9.11 0.50 -0.74
CA LEU A 117 9.63 1.48 0.21
C LEU A 117 11.03 1.04 0.65
N GLY A 118 11.97 1.97 0.63
CA GLY A 118 13.29 1.78 1.22
C GLY A 118 13.35 2.34 2.63
N HIS A 119 13.82 1.54 3.59
CA HIS A 119 14.11 2.02 4.93
C HIS A 119 15.33 2.94 4.89
N ILE A 120 15.21 4.12 5.46
CA ILE A 120 16.17 5.23 5.33
C ILE A 120 16.69 5.67 6.69
N ASP A 121 18.00 5.77 6.81
CA ASP A 121 18.64 6.56 7.84
C ASP A 121 18.58 8.05 7.42
N MET A 122 17.85 8.85 8.18
CA MET A 122 17.62 10.26 7.86
C MET A 122 18.85 11.15 8.05
N ASN A 123 19.84 10.69 8.82
CA ASN A 123 21.10 11.44 8.98
C ASN A 123 21.97 11.31 7.73
N SER A 124 22.16 10.11 7.24
CA SER A 124 22.92 9.84 6.02
C SER A 124 22.10 9.98 4.74
N ARG A 125 20.76 9.96 4.85
CA ARG A 125 19.78 9.97 3.77
C ARG A 125 19.98 8.81 2.76
N LYS A 126 20.39 7.66 3.30
CA LYS A 126 20.63 6.43 2.53
C LYS A 126 19.79 5.29 3.08
N THR A 127 19.58 4.28 2.25
CA THR A 127 18.97 3.04 2.71
C THR A 127 19.82 2.41 3.82
N SER A 128 19.16 1.96 4.87
CA SER A 128 19.78 1.33 6.02
C SER A 128 19.03 0.08 6.45
N GLU A 129 19.70 -0.82 7.15
CA GLU A 129 19.04 -1.98 7.71
C GLU A 129 18.13 -1.59 8.88
N MET A 130 16.97 -2.22 8.95
CA MET A 130 16.07 -2.12 10.08
C MET A 130 16.64 -2.88 11.28
N GLU A 131 16.41 -2.38 12.48
CA GLU A 131 16.70 -3.09 13.72
C GLU A 131 15.98 -4.44 13.75
N GLU A 132 16.61 -5.45 14.35
CA GLU A 132 16.13 -6.83 14.31
C GLU A 132 14.70 -7.00 14.83
N ASP A 133 14.39 -6.36 15.97
CA ASP A 133 13.06 -6.43 16.57
C ASP A 133 12.00 -5.76 15.68
N PHE A 134 12.34 -4.62 15.07
CA PHE A 134 11.45 -3.93 14.14
C PHE A 134 11.18 -4.77 12.90
N LEU A 135 12.21 -5.33 12.31
CA LEU A 135 12.10 -6.24 11.16
C LEU A 135 11.27 -7.49 11.51
N SER A 136 11.48 -8.08 12.69
CA SER A 136 10.72 -9.25 13.14
C SER A 136 9.22 -8.96 13.25
N ASN A 137 8.84 -7.78 13.72
CA ASN A 137 7.43 -7.36 13.74
C ASN A 137 6.84 -7.24 12.33
N LEU A 138 7.58 -6.69 11.39
CA LEU A 138 7.15 -6.62 9.98
C LEU A 138 7.03 -8.00 9.33
N ILE A 139 7.96 -8.90 9.61
CA ILE A 139 7.89 -10.29 9.14
C ILE A 139 6.63 -10.97 9.68
N SER A 140 6.30 -10.78 10.97
CA SER A 140 5.09 -11.33 11.58
C SER A 140 3.83 -10.77 10.90
N LEU A 141 3.78 -9.46 10.67
CA LEU A 141 2.68 -8.82 9.94
C LEU A 141 2.52 -9.39 8.51
N MET A 142 3.62 -9.55 7.79
CA MET A 142 3.63 -10.16 6.46
C MET A 142 3.08 -11.60 6.50
N GLN A 143 3.45 -12.38 7.51
CA GLN A 143 3.06 -13.79 7.64
C GLN A 143 1.57 -13.98 7.93
N GLU A 144 0.90 -13.02 8.56
CA GLU A 144 -0.54 -13.09 8.87
C GLU A 144 -1.40 -13.35 7.61
N SER A 145 -0.97 -12.85 6.46
CA SER A 145 -1.68 -13.03 5.19
C SER A 145 -0.90 -13.83 4.14
N SER A 146 0.27 -14.38 4.48
CA SER A 146 1.16 -15.06 3.53
C SER A 146 0.54 -16.28 2.85
N ASN A 147 -0.34 -16.98 3.55
CA ASN A 147 -1.05 -18.17 3.02
C ASN A 147 -2.20 -17.81 2.06
N ILE A 148 -2.58 -16.54 1.98
CA ILE A 148 -3.66 -16.08 1.12
C ILE A 148 -3.07 -15.69 -0.23
N LYS A 149 -3.37 -16.50 -1.24
CA LYS A 149 -2.99 -16.17 -2.61
C LYS A 149 -3.81 -14.99 -3.10
N ILE A 150 -3.14 -13.96 -3.61
CA ILE A 150 -3.78 -12.84 -4.28
C ILE A 150 -3.72 -13.05 -5.80
N ASP A 151 -4.85 -12.84 -6.46
CA ASP A 151 -4.95 -12.90 -7.92
C ASP A 151 -4.61 -11.53 -8.52
N MET A 152 -3.35 -11.19 -8.41
CA MET A 152 -2.78 -9.94 -8.81
C MET A 152 -1.45 -10.23 -9.50
N ASP A 153 -1.33 -9.91 -10.77
CA ASP A 153 -0.09 -10.06 -11.51
C ASP A 153 0.93 -9.02 -11.03
N LEU A 154 1.68 -9.38 -9.97
CA LEU A 154 2.68 -8.51 -9.36
C LEU A 154 3.83 -8.22 -10.32
N ARG A 155 4.19 -6.95 -10.43
CA ARG A 155 5.23 -6.47 -11.34
C ARG A 155 6.49 -6.02 -10.63
N LEU A 156 6.37 -5.61 -9.38
CA LEU A 156 7.51 -5.23 -8.55
C LEU A 156 8.01 -6.41 -7.74
N LYS A 157 9.30 -6.41 -7.43
CA LYS A 157 9.95 -7.44 -6.63
C LYS A 157 11.04 -6.83 -5.78
N ILE A 158 11.19 -7.31 -4.56
CA ILE A 158 12.38 -7.06 -3.74
C ILE A 158 13.25 -8.32 -3.69
N LYS A 159 14.57 -8.12 -3.66
CA LYS A 159 15.51 -9.25 -3.53
C LYS A 159 15.53 -9.75 -2.10
N ASP A 160 15.69 -11.07 -1.93
CA ASP A 160 16.05 -11.62 -0.64
C ASP A 160 17.46 -11.13 -0.30
N LEU A 161 17.55 -10.37 0.79
CA LEU A 161 18.83 -9.97 1.37
C LEU A 161 19.14 -10.95 2.49
N THR A 162 19.97 -11.93 2.17
CA THR A 162 20.53 -12.87 3.15
C THR A 162 21.59 -12.20 3.99
#